data_66940d629a306a5fbdb505b0927d4ee3
#
_entry.id   66940d629a306a5fbdb505b0927d4ee3
#
_cell.length_a   1.000
_cell.length_b   1.000
_cell.length_c   1.000
_cell.angle_alpha   90.00
_cell.angle_beta   90.00
_cell.angle_gamma   90.00
#
_symmetry.space_group_name_H-M   'P 1'
#
loop_
_entity.id
_entity.type
_entity.pdbx_description
1 polymer ?
#
loop_
_entity_poly.entity_id
_entity_poly.type
_entity_poly.pdbx_seq_one_letter_code
_entity_poly.pdbx_strand_id
1 'polypeptide(L)'
;MRIDQLAQLFSQVDMRPVSVDAARKTVSRWLDRGWATSRTLLIGQPPFVWLTAAGMRVSGVNFPSEEPALATLAHNADVVAIRLTVQTAYPNDFRWRSERAIRAVVPARTRGQSSPHLPDGEIILPNGHIIAIERERVAKTIERTRNIQMGLLTRRYDYDATNDVVVASLPPRYAGVCYYASDEAVSVVTKAKDLLPGDLASRLQIVRWPW
;
A
#
# COMPACT_ATOMS: atom_id res chain seq x y z
N MET A 1 1.49 -8.83 -8.09
CA MET A 1 1.34 -7.72 -9.08
C MET A 1 0.87 -8.31 -10.39
N ARG A 2 -0.02 -7.64 -11.14
CA ARG A 2 -0.42 -8.10 -12.50
C ARG A 2 0.69 -7.79 -13.51
N ILE A 3 0.68 -8.50 -14.63
CA ILE A 3 1.75 -8.34 -15.64
C ILE A 3 1.71 -6.97 -16.34
N ASP A 4 0.53 -6.37 -16.51
CA ASP A 4 0.38 -5.00 -17.01
C ASP A 4 0.95 -3.96 -16.05
N GLN A 5 0.77 -4.15 -14.76
CA GLN A 5 1.39 -3.32 -13.72
C GLN A 5 2.92 -3.47 -13.67
N LEU A 6 3.43 -4.68 -13.96
CA LEU A 6 4.88 -4.89 -14.10
C LEU A 6 5.45 -4.12 -15.31
N ALA A 7 4.74 -4.11 -16.44
CA ALA A 7 5.15 -3.32 -17.61
C ALA A 7 5.23 -1.82 -17.27
N GLN A 8 4.24 -1.31 -16.54
CA GLN A 8 4.25 0.08 -16.07
C GLN A 8 5.42 0.35 -15.09
N LEU A 9 5.65 -0.55 -14.14
CA LEU A 9 6.80 -0.44 -13.22
C LEU A 9 8.13 -0.41 -13.96
N PHE A 10 8.33 -1.32 -14.92
CA PHE A 10 9.55 -1.35 -15.72
C PHE A 10 9.71 -0.08 -16.55
N SER A 11 8.60 0.46 -17.09
CA SER A 11 8.63 1.73 -17.82
C SER A 11 9.13 2.89 -16.93
N GLN A 12 8.74 2.91 -15.67
CA GLN A 12 9.17 3.91 -14.69
C GLN A 12 10.66 3.73 -14.31
N VAL A 13 11.08 2.49 -14.08
CA VAL A 13 12.48 2.18 -13.70
C VAL A 13 13.44 2.44 -14.85
N ASP A 14 13.09 2.00 -16.05
CA ASP A 14 13.93 2.14 -17.26
C ASP A 14 13.83 3.54 -17.89
N MET A 15 12.95 4.40 -17.39
CA MET A 15 12.64 5.73 -17.93
C MET A 15 12.29 5.69 -19.43
N ARG A 16 11.68 4.60 -19.89
CA ARG A 16 11.25 4.37 -21.28
C ARG A 16 10.04 3.45 -21.33
N PRO A 17 9.18 3.54 -22.35
CA PRO A 17 8.03 2.66 -22.48
C PRO A 17 8.46 1.19 -22.56
N VAL A 18 7.87 0.34 -21.72
CA VAL A 18 8.02 -1.11 -21.73
C VAL A 18 6.67 -1.74 -22.06
N SER A 19 6.60 -2.51 -23.14
CA SER A 19 5.36 -3.18 -23.52
C SER A 19 5.04 -4.34 -22.56
N VAL A 20 3.76 -4.73 -22.50
CA VAL A 20 3.31 -5.91 -21.74
C VAL A 20 4.04 -7.18 -22.21
N ASP A 21 4.32 -7.30 -23.52
CA ASP A 21 5.05 -8.45 -24.07
C ASP A 21 6.52 -8.48 -23.64
N ALA A 22 7.17 -7.32 -23.54
CA ALA A 22 8.51 -7.24 -22.98
C ALA A 22 8.52 -7.63 -21.49
N ALA A 23 7.53 -7.17 -20.72
CA ALA A 23 7.34 -7.60 -19.35
C ALA A 23 7.13 -9.12 -19.23
N ARG A 24 6.29 -9.72 -20.10
CA ARG A 24 6.10 -11.18 -20.16
C ARG A 24 7.40 -11.93 -20.39
N LYS A 25 8.25 -11.48 -21.32
CA LYS A 25 9.56 -12.09 -21.58
C LYS A 25 10.48 -12.02 -20.34
N THR A 26 10.42 -10.93 -19.60
CA THR A 26 11.19 -10.79 -18.35
C THR A 26 10.66 -11.73 -17.27
N VAL A 27 9.34 -11.81 -17.11
CA VAL A 27 8.68 -12.75 -16.19
C VAL A 27 9.00 -14.19 -16.55
N SER A 28 8.95 -14.57 -17.85
CA SER A 28 9.33 -15.93 -18.29
C SER A 28 10.71 -16.32 -17.80
N ARG A 29 11.70 -15.45 -17.95
CA ARG A 29 13.06 -15.68 -17.43
C ARG A 29 13.11 -15.84 -15.91
N TRP A 30 12.24 -15.16 -15.17
CA TRP A 30 12.13 -15.35 -13.71
C TRP A 30 11.48 -16.68 -13.34
N LEU A 31 10.47 -17.11 -14.11
CA LEU A 31 9.84 -18.43 -13.95
C LEU A 31 10.84 -19.55 -14.21
N ASP A 32 11.60 -19.48 -15.32
CA ASP A 32 12.62 -20.46 -15.70
C ASP A 32 13.72 -20.61 -14.63
N ARG A 33 14.02 -19.53 -13.92
CA ARG A 33 14.98 -19.51 -12.80
C ARG A 33 14.38 -19.87 -11.45
N GLY A 34 13.09 -20.13 -11.39
CA GLY A 34 12.35 -20.40 -10.15
C GLY A 34 12.28 -19.20 -9.21
N TRP A 35 12.49 -17.96 -9.70
CA TRP A 35 12.43 -16.74 -8.90
C TRP A 35 11.02 -16.19 -8.72
N ALA A 36 10.12 -16.52 -9.63
CA ALA A 36 8.74 -16.09 -9.59
C ALA A 36 7.78 -17.24 -9.84
N THR A 37 6.53 -17.02 -9.49
CA THR A 37 5.37 -17.82 -9.88
C THR A 37 4.37 -16.90 -10.58
N SER A 38 3.66 -17.43 -11.59
CA SER A 38 2.63 -16.68 -12.31
C SER A 38 1.38 -17.54 -12.48
N ARG A 39 0.21 -16.97 -12.16
CA ARG A 39 -1.09 -17.66 -12.32
C ARG A 39 -2.20 -16.66 -12.66
N THR A 40 -3.16 -17.09 -13.47
CA THR A 40 -4.43 -16.38 -13.63
C THR A 40 -5.31 -16.73 -12.44
N LEU A 41 -5.47 -15.79 -11.51
CA LEU A 41 -6.21 -15.98 -10.26
C LEU A 41 -7.64 -15.44 -10.35
N LEU A 42 -7.91 -14.52 -11.27
CA LEU A 42 -9.23 -13.94 -11.51
C LEU A 42 -9.57 -14.06 -12.99
N ILE A 43 -10.79 -14.52 -13.30
CA ILE A 43 -11.29 -14.65 -14.68
C ILE A 43 -11.31 -13.27 -15.35
N GLY A 44 -10.82 -13.17 -16.57
CA GLY A 44 -10.78 -11.91 -17.33
C GLY A 44 -9.71 -10.91 -16.89
N GLN A 45 -8.90 -11.24 -15.90
CA GLN A 45 -7.78 -10.41 -15.47
C GLN A 45 -6.43 -10.95 -15.99
N PRO A 46 -5.44 -10.08 -16.23
CA PRO A 46 -4.08 -10.50 -16.53
C PRO A 46 -3.50 -11.40 -15.42
N PRO A 47 -2.55 -12.29 -15.74
CA PRO A 47 -1.89 -13.12 -14.74
C PRO A 47 -1.24 -12.29 -13.65
N PHE A 48 -1.32 -12.81 -12.42
CA PHE A 48 -0.60 -12.28 -11.27
C PHE A 48 0.76 -12.97 -11.16
N VAL A 49 1.77 -12.17 -10.81
CA VAL A 49 3.15 -12.61 -10.62
C VAL A 49 3.58 -12.26 -9.19
N TRP A 50 4.21 -13.20 -8.51
CA TRP A 50 4.82 -12.97 -7.19
C TRP A 50 6.13 -13.73 -7.07
N LEU A 51 7.00 -13.27 -6.18
CA LEU A 51 8.30 -13.87 -5.96
C LEU A 51 8.18 -15.17 -5.14
N THR A 52 8.95 -16.18 -5.54
CA THR A 52 9.20 -17.37 -4.72
C THR A 52 10.17 -17.06 -3.57
N ALA A 53 10.39 -18.00 -2.67
CA ALA A 53 11.44 -17.85 -1.65
C ALA A 53 12.84 -17.64 -2.26
N ALA A 54 13.11 -18.26 -3.43
CA ALA A 54 14.35 -18.01 -4.17
C ALA A 54 14.43 -16.61 -4.72
N GLY A 55 13.32 -16.11 -5.32
CA GLY A 55 13.23 -14.74 -5.83
C GLY A 55 13.36 -13.69 -4.72
N MET A 56 12.76 -13.92 -3.56
CA MET A 56 12.90 -13.03 -2.40
C MET A 56 14.37 -12.92 -1.96
N ARG A 57 15.08 -14.04 -1.87
CA ARG A 57 16.52 -14.03 -1.52
C ARG A 57 17.35 -13.27 -2.54
N VAL A 58 17.13 -13.51 -3.83
CA VAL A 58 17.88 -12.82 -4.91
C VAL A 58 17.60 -11.31 -4.92
N SER A 59 16.38 -10.90 -4.62
CA SER A 59 16.01 -9.47 -4.56
C SER A 59 16.46 -8.76 -3.28
N GLY A 60 17.06 -9.47 -2.32
CA GLY A 60 17.47 -8.91 -1.03
C GLY A 60 16.28 -8.55 -0.11
N VAL A 61 15.08 -9.02 -0.43
CA VAL A 61 13.87 -8.76 0.36
C VAL A 61 13.71 -9.84 1.43
N ASN A 62 13.72 -9.43 2.68
CA ASN A 62 13.60 -10.34 3.83
C ASN A 62 12.14 -10.50 4.31
N PHE A 63 11.27 -10.97 3.42
CA PHE A 63 9.89 -11.35 3.76
C PHE A 63 9.64 -12.80 3.34
N PRO A 64 8.77 -13.55 4.05
CA PRO A 64 8.35 -14.87 3.57
C PRO A 64 7.64 -14.75 2.21
N SER A 65 7.89 -15.72 1.33
CA SER A 65 7.12 -15.81 0.08
C SER A 65 5.74 -16.38 0.39
N GLU A 66 4.70 -15.71 -0.10
CA GLU A 66 3.32 -16.13 0.09
C GLU A 66 2.54 -16.02 -1.22
N GLU A 67 1.69 -16.99 -1.49
CA GLU A 67 0.71 -16.89 -2.58
C GLU A 67 -0.32 -15.82 -2.22
N PRO A 68 -0.68 -14.92 -3.16
CA PRO A 68 -1.68 -13.90 -2.89
C PRO A 68 -3.04 -14.51 -2.56
N ALA A 69 -3.63 -14.12 -1.43
CA ALA A 69 -4.97 -14.56 -1.04
C ALA A 69 -6.03 -13.99 -2.00
N LEU A 70 -6.91 -14.84 -2.52
CA LEU A 70 -7.97 -14.42 -3.46
C LEU A 70 -8.85 -13.31 -2.90
N ALA A 71 -9.17 -13.37 -1.60
CA ALA A 71 -10.02 -12.38 -0.93
C ALA A 71 -9.44 -10.96 -0.94
N THR A 72 -8.11 -10.81 -0.96
CA THR A 72 -7.44 -9.50 -0.94
C THR A 72 -6.80 -9.14 -2.28
N LEU A 73 -6.87 -10.03 -3.27
CA LEU A 73 -6.12 -9.90 -4.52
C LEU A 73 -6.46 -8.63 -5.30
N ALA A 74 -7.75 -8.32 -5.42
CA ALA A 74 -8.22 -7.12 -6.11
C ALA A 74 -7.82 -5.85 -5.34
N HIS A 75 -7.94 -5.84 -4.01
CA HIS A 75 -7.46 -4.74 -3.18
C HIS A 75 -5.94 -4.51 -3.35
N ASN A 76 -5.16 -5.58 -3.30
CA ASN A 76 -3.70 -5.50 -3.49
C ASN A 76 -3.33 -4.97 -4.89
N ALA A 77 -4.08 -5.35 -5.92
CA ALA A 77 -3.89 -4.81 -7.27
C ALA A 77 -4.17 -3.31 -7.33
N ASP A 78 -5.21 -2.84 -6.62
CA ASP A 78 -5.55 -1.43 -6.54
C ASP A 78 -4.44 -0.63 -5.82
N VAL A 79 -3.95 -1.12 -4.69
CA VAL A 79 -2.86 -0.48 -3.93
C VAL A 79 -1.60 -0.36 -4.80
N VAL A 80 -1.29 -1.39 -5.59
CA VAL A 80 -0.19 -1.33 -6.56
C VAL A 80 -0.46 -0.28 -7.64
N ALA A 81 -1.68 -0.21 -8.20
CA ALA A 81 -2.03 0.80 -9.21
C ALA A 81 -1.92 2.22 -8.65
N ILE A 82 -2.38 2.45 -7.41
CA ILE A 82 -2.23 3.73 -6.71
C ILE A 82 -0.75 4.10 -6.60
N ARG A 83 0.09 3.18 -6.11
CA ARG A 83 1.53 3.41 -6.02
C ARG A 83 2.13 3.82 -7.37
N LEU A 84 1.83 3.08 -8.43
CA LEU A 84 2.36 3.35 -9.77
C LEU A 84 1.89 4.71 -10.31
N THR A 85 0.63 5.08 -10.05
CA THR A 85 0.08 6.40 -10.43
C THR A 85 0.80 7.53 -9.71
N VAL A 86 1.00 7.39 -8.39
CA VAL A 86 1.74 8.39 -7.61
C VAL A 86 3.19 8.49 -8.10
N GLN A 87 3.83 7.36 -8.39
CA GLN A 87 5.21 7.35 -8.88
C GLN A 87 5.36 7.98 -10.28
N THR A 88 4.32 7.85 -11.14
CA THR A 88 4.30 8.54 -12.43
C THR A 88 4.19 10.05 -12.27
N ALA A 89 3.36 10.50 -11.32
CA ALA A 89 3.13 11.93 -11.07
C ALA A 89 4.34 12.60 -10.36
N TYR A 90 5.04 11.85 -9.52
CA TYR A 90 6.14 12.34 -8.67
C TYR A 90 7.33 11.38 -8.73
N PRO A 91 8.02 11.27 -9.87
CA PRO A 91 9.18 10.40 -10.01
C PRO A 91 10.31 10.92 -9.11
N ASN A 92 10.85 10.10 -8.24
CA ASN A 92 11.96 10.40 -7.33
C ASN A 92 11.66 11.28 -6.09
N ASP A 93 10.42 11.75 -5.92
CA ASP A 93 10.07 12.66 -4.84
C ASP A 93 9.57 11.97 -3.57
N PHE A 94 9.55 10.64 -3.53
CA PHE A 94 9.10 9.89 -2.34
C PHE A 94 9.64 8.46 -2.30
N ARG A 95 9.54 7.84 -1.12
CA ARG A 95 9.71 6.39 -0.93
C ARG A 95 8.38 5.77 -0.56
N TRP A 96 8.06 4.64 -1.18
CA TRP A 96 6.88 3.84 -0.83
C TRP A 96 7.23 2.79 0.22
N ARG A 97 6.41 2.70 1.27
CA ARG A 97 6.42 1.61 2.23
C ARG A 97 5.07 0.89 2.18
N SER A 98 5.07 -0.40 1.87
CA SER A 98 3.86 -1.22 1.82
C SER A 98 3.34 -1.56 3.22
N GLU A 99 2.04 -1.90 3.35
CA GLU A 99 1.46 -2.41 4.60
C GLU A 99 2.31 -3.54 5.20
N ARG A 100 2.79 -4.47 4.36
CA ARG A 100 3.65 -5.58 4.80
C ARG A 100 4.96 -5.09 5.46
N ALA A 101 5.60 -4.07 4.89
CA ALA A 101 6.80 -3.48 5.46
C ALA A 101 6.50 -2.69 6.75
N ILE A 102 5.33 -2.04 6.82
CA ILE A 102 4.86 -1.38 8.04
C ILE A 102 4.61 -2.42 9.13
N ARG A 103 3.91 -3.50 8.80
CA ARG A 103 3.59 -4.60 9.72
C ARG A 103 4.85 -5.29 10.28
N ALA A 104 5.91 -5.42 9.47
CA ALA A 104 7.16 -6.06 9.89
C ALA A 104 7.92 -5.27 10.98
N VAL A 105 7.72 -3.96 11.06
CA VAL A 105 8.37 -3.10 12.06
C VAL A 105 7.44 -2.69 13.21
N VAL A 106 6.15 -2.99 13.13
CA VAL A 106 5.22 -2.76 14.23
C VAL A 106 5.29 -3.97 15.18
N PRO A 107 5.63 -3.80 16.46
CA PRO A 107 5.73 -4.90 17.41
C PRO A 107 4.43 -5.68 17.51
N ALA A 108 4.55 -7.01 17.62
CA ALA A 108 3.42 -7.87 17.97
C ALA A 108 2.91 -7.44 19.35
N ARG A 109 1.65 -7.01 19.42
CA ARG A 109 1.05 -6.61 20.70
C ARG A 109 0.84 -7.84 21.59
N THR A 110 0.96 -7.60 22.89
CA THR A 110 0.65 -8.60 23.93
C THR A 110 -0.80 -9.09 23.76
N ARG A 111 -1.04 -10.36 24.00
CA ARG A 111 -2.37 -11.00 23.94
C ARG A 111 -3.42 -10.13 24.64
N GLY A 112 -4.51 -9.79 23.95
CA GLY A 112 -5.64 -9.02 24.52
C GLY A 112 -5.70 -7.54 24.09
N GLN A 113 -4.67 -7.00 23.46
CA GLN A 113 -4.73 -5.66 22.89
C GLN A 113 -5.10 -5.70 21.40
N SER A 114 -6.07 -4.89 20.97
CA SER A 114 -6.39 -4.73 19.55
C SER A 114 -5.18 -4.12 18.82
N SER A 115 -4.74 -4.74 17.73
CA SER A 115 -3.73 -4.13 16.86
C SER A 115 -4.26 -2.83 16.27
N PRO A 116 -3.45 -1.76 16.20
CA PRO A 116 -3.88 -0.55 15.52
C PRO A 116 -4.13 -0.85 14.05
N HIS A 117 -5.07 -0.13 13.46
CA HIS A 117 -5.26 -0.16 12.02
C HIS A 117 -3.97 0.30 11.33
N LEU A 118 -3.44 -0.48 10.40
CA LEU A 118 -2.29 -0.12 9.58
C LEU A 118 -2.78 0.37 8.23
N PRO A 119 -2.19 1.44 7.67
CA PRO A 119 -2.53 1.88 6.33
C PRO A 119 -2.08 0.87 5.26
N ASP A 120 -2.73 0.88 4.12
CA ASP A 120 -2.37 0.04 2.96
C ASP A 120 -0.98 0.38 2.39
N GLY A 121 -0.51 1.59 2.66
CA GLY A 121 0.83 2.03 2.31
C GLY A 121 1.19 3.36 2.94
N GLU A 122 2.45 3.71 2.85
CA GLU A 122 2.99 5.00 3.27
C GLU A 122 3.81 5.63 2.15
N ILE A 123 3.62 6.92 1.96
CA ILE A 123 4.49 7.78 1.16
C ILE A 123 5.38 8.54 2.13
N ILE A 124 6.69 8.37 2.01
CA ILE A 124 7.69 9.08 2.79
C ILE A 124 8.30 10.15 1.89
N LEU A 125 8.00 11.40 2.17
CA LEU A 125 8.48 12.56 1.41
C LEU A 125 9.95 12.88 1.73
N PRO A 126 10.67 13.63 0.86
CA PRO A 126 12.08 13.99 1.10
C PRO A 126 12.31 14.76 2.41
N ASN A 127 11.33 15.54 2.85
CA ASN A 127 11.38 16.27 4.12
C ASN A 127 11.08 15.40 5.37
N GLY A 128 10.94 14.09 5.19
CA GLY A 128 10.63 13.14 6.26
C GLY A 128 9.16 13.03 6.65
N HIS A 129 8.28 13.86 6.09
CA HIS A 129 6.84 13.72 6.34
C HIS A 129 6.31 12.41 5.76
N ILE A 130 5.38 11.78 6.49
CA ILE A 130 4.75 10.52 6.08
C ILE A 130 3.27 10.77 5.80
N ILE A 131 2.81 10.34 4.63
CA ILE A 131 1.40 10.34 4.25
C ILE A 131 0.91 8.89 4.28
N ALA A 132 -0.13 8.62 5.05
CA ALA A 132 -0.79 7.32 5.05
C ALA A 132 -1.70 7.19 3.82
N ILE A 133 -1.68 6.03 3.18
CA ILE A 133 -2.52 5.72 2.01
C ILE A 133 -3.52 4.64 2.41
N GLU A 134 -4.79 4.91 2.17
CA GLU A 134 -5.91 4.01 2.39
C GLU A 134 -6.66 3.75 1.08
N ARG A 135 -6.91 2.50 0.76
CA ARG A 135 -7.77 2.07 -0.35
C ARG A 135 -9.11 1.56 0.18
N GLU A 136 -10.18 2.30 -0.01
CA GLU A 136 -11.51 1.88 0.39
C GLU A 136 -12.34 1.45 -0.84
N ARG A 137 -12.59 0.15 -0.95
CA ARG A 137 -13.33 -0.43 -2.08
C ARG A 137 -14.82 -0.54 -1.82
N VAL A 138 -15.19 -0.86 -0.59
CA VAL A 138 -16.55 -1.14 -0.17
C VAL A 138 -16.90 -0.21 0.98
N ALA A 139 -18.09 0.35 0.93
CA ALA A 139 -18.56 1.24 1.99
C ALA A 139 -18.63 0.50 3.34
N LYS A 140 -17.90 1.01 4.32
CA LYS A 140 -18.01 0.62 5.74
C LYS A 140 -19.07 1.49 6.42
N THR A 141 -19.32 1.32 7.71
CA THR A 141 -20.11 2.29 8.46
C THR A 141 -19.35 3.61 8.63
N ILE A 142 -20.07 4.72 8.70
CA ILE A 142 -19.48 6.05 8.92
C ILE A 142 -18.64 6.06 10.20
N GLU A 143 -19.17 5.48 11.28
CA GLU A 143 -18.49 5.38 12.57
C GLU A 143 -17.15 4.62 12.46
N ARG A 144 -17.15 3.44 11.82
CA ARG A 144 -15.92 2.65 11.62
C ARG A 144 -14.90 3.41 10.79
N THR A 145 -15.34 4.07 9.72
CA THR A 145 -14.47 4.86 8.85
C THR A 145 -13.88 6.04 9.60
N ARG A 146 -14.72 6.77 10.38
CA ARG A 146 -14.26 7.87 11.24
C ARG A 146 -13.22 7.41 12.26
N ASN A 147 -13.46 6.27 12.90
CA ASN A 147 -12.52 5.71 13.90
C ASN A 147 -11.16 5.36 13.26
N ILE A 148 -11.14 4.83 12.04
CA ILE A 148 -9.92 4.60 11.28
C ILE A 148 -9.21 5.93 10.95
N GLN A 149 -9.93 6.90 10.41
CA GLN A 149 -9.41 8.24 10.10
C GLN A 149 -8.80 8.90 11.33
N MET A 150 -9.54 8.91 12.44
CA MET A 150 -9.08 9.45 13.72
C MET A 150 -7.82 8.72 14.20
N GLY A 151 -7.84 7.39 14.19
CA GLY A 151 -6.71 6.56 14.64
C GLY A 151 -5.43 6.81 13.84
N LEU A 152 -5.52 7.02 12.53
CA LEU A 152 -4.37 7.36 11.69
C LEU A 152 -3.88 8.79 11.97
N LEU A 153 -4.78 9.78 11.99
CA LEU A 153 -4.43 11.19 12.14
C LEU A 153 -3.88 11.56 13.53
N THR A 154 -4.25 10.78 14.56
CA THR A 154 -3.80 11.02 15.94
C THR A 154 -2.69 10.08 16.41
N ARG A 155 -2.23 9.15 15.56
CA ARG A 155 -1.18 8.19 15.93
C ARG A 155 0.10 8.91 16.31
N ARG A 156 0.56 8.67 17.55
CA ARG A 156 1.72 9.36 18.15
C ARG A 156 2.87 8.42 18.52
N TYR A 157 2.92 7.24 17.93
CA TYR A 157 4.02 6.32 18.18
C TYR A 157 4.54 5.72 16.89
N ASP A 158 5.81 5.52 16.88
CA ASP A 158 6.56 4.84 15.84
C ASP A 158 7.38 3.72 16.46
N TYR A 159 8.01 2.94 15.65
CA TYR A 159 8.93 1.89 16.07
C TYR A 159 10.36 2.29 15.72
N ASP A 160 11.22 2.33 16.75
CA ASP A 160 12.65 2.49 16.57
C ASP A 160 13.30 1.11 16.44
N ALA A 161 13.62 0.73 15.19
CA ALA A 161 14.22 -0.55 14.87
C ALA A 161 15.66 -0.70 15.44
N THR A 162 16.32 0.40 15.78
CA THR A 162 17.69 0.37 16.34
C THR A 162 17.67 -0.10 17.79
N ASN A 163 16.67 0.32 18.54
CA ASN A 163 16.56 0.05 19.97
C ASN A 163 15.46 -0.97 20.31
N ASP A 164 14.77 -1.51 19.31
CA ASP A 164 13.63 -2.44 19.46
C ASP A 164 12.53 -1.93 20.40
N VAL A 165 12.25 -0.64 20.35
CA VAL A 165 11.27 0.03 21.21
C VAL A 165 10.23 0.81 20.43
N VAL A 166 9.05 0.95 21.02
CA VAL A 166 8.04 1.89 20.55
C VAL A 166 8.33 3.25 21.17
N VAL A 167 8.57 4.24 20.31
CA VAL A 167 8.81 5.62 20.73
C VAL A 167 7.59 6.48 20.45
N ALA A 168 7.28 7.38 21.37
CA ALA A 168 6.26 8.39 21.13
C ALA A 168 6.75 9.38 20.09
N SER A 169 5.97 9.60 19.02
CA SER A 169 6.25 10.63 18.03
C SER A 169 5.50 11.91 18.37
N LEU A 170 6.22 13.02 18.43
CA LEU A 170 5.69 14.37 18.51
C LEU A 170 6.34 15.17 17.37
N PRO A 171 5.62 15.56 16.36
CA PRO A 171 4.18 15.52 16.09
C PRO A 171 3.64 14.11 15.74
N PRO A 172 2.33 13.97 15.45
CA PRO A 172 1.74 12.71 15.00
C PRO A 172 2.50 12.11 13.81
N ARG A 173 2.58 10.75 13.77
CA ARG A 173 3.32 10.01 12.76
C ARG A 173 2.98 10.42 11.33
N TYR A 174 1.70 10.59 11.04
CA TYR A 174 1.26 10.94 9.68
C TYR A 174 1.00 12.45 9.58
N ALA A 175 1.68 13.11 8.68
CA ALA A 175 1.39 14.51 8.31
C ALA A 175 0.02 14.64 7.63
N GLY A 176 -0.44 13.59 6.96
CA GLY A 176 -1.75 13.51 6.34
C GLY A 176 -2.15 12.07 6.02
N VAL A 177 -3.41 11.92 5.61
CA VAL A 177 -3.99 10.65 5.15
C VAL A 177 -4.64 10.89 3.79
N CYS A 178 -4.38 10.03 2.82
CA CYS A 178 -5.02 10.07 1.51
C CYS A 178 -5.85 8.80 1.31
N TYR A 179 -7.16 8.96 1.19
CA TYR A 179 -8.09 7.90 0.84
C TYR A 179 -8.30 7.83 -0.68
N TYR A 180 -8.10 6.66 -1.24
CA TYR A 180 -8.50 6.31 -2.60
C TYR A 180 -9.80 5.50 -2.52
N ALA A 181 -10.94 6.18 -2.63
CA ALA A 181 -12.25 5.60 -2.42
C ALA A 181 -12.96 5.26 -3.75
N SER A 182 -13.61 4.08 -3.81
CA SER A 182 -14.50 3.74 -4.91
C SER A 182 -15.72 4.64 -4.94
N ASP A 183 -16.48 4.60 -6.02
CA ASP A 183 -17.76 5.32 -6.14
C ASP A 183 -18.75 4.92 -5.03
N GLU A 184 -18.74 3.65 -4.63
CA GLU A 184 -19.55 3.13 -3.55
C GLU A 184 -19.13 3.68 -2.17
N ALA A 185 -17.82 3.82 -1.95
CA ALA A 185 -17.26 4.18 -0.64
C ALA A 185 -17.09 5.69 -0.42
N VAL A 186 -16.95 6.48 -1.49
CA VAL A 186 -16.57 7.90 -1.40
C VAL A 186 -17.53 8.72 -0.53
N SER A 187 -18.83 8.47 -0.61
CA SER A 187 -19.82 9.18 0.20
C SER A 187 -19.65 8.92 1.70
N VAL A 188 -19.37 7.66 2.08
CA VAL A 188 -19.14 7.27 3.48
C VAL A 188 -17.85 7.87 4.00
N VAL A 189 -16.77 7.81 3.21
CA VAL A 189 -15.46 8.37 3.58
C VAL A 189 -15.56 9.89 3.78
N THR A 190 -16.30 10.58 2.91
CA THR A 190 -16.54 12.03 3.03
C THR A 190 -17.35 12.37 4.27
N LYS A 191 -18.49 11.71 4.50
CA LYS A 191 -19.31 11.93 5.70
C LYS A 191 -18.53 11.65 7.00
N ALA A 192 -17.67 10.64 7.00
CA ALA A 192 -16.81 10.35 8.13
C ALA A 192 -15.77 11.46 8.38
N LYS A 193 -15.20 12.02 7.31
CA LYS A 193 -14.28 13.18 7.38
C LYS A 193 -14.97 14.41 7.96
N ASP A 194 -16.22 14.69 7.54
CA ASP A 194 -16.99 15.85 7.99
C ASP A 194 -17.29 15.82 9.52
N LEU A 195 -17.19 14.64 10.12
CA LEU A 195 -17.34 14.43 11.58
C LEU A 195 -16.01 14.53 12.34
N LEU A 196 -14.89 14.80 11.68
CA LEU A 196 -13.60 15.03 12.35
C LEU A 196 -13.48 16.47 12.84
N PRO A 197 -12.67 16.72 13.89
CA PRO A 197 -12.21 18.07 14.20
C PRO A 197 -11.56 18.73 12.98
N GLY A 198 -11.76 20.04 12.80
CA GLY A 198 -11.36 20.75 11.57
C GLY A 198 -9.85 20.68 11.26
N ASP A 199 -9.01 20.69 12.28
CA ASP A 199 -7.56 20.53 12.17
C ASP A 199 -7.16 19.13 11.64
N LEU A 200 -7.88 18.09 12.03
CA LEU A 200 -7.69 16.73 11.52
C LEU A 200 -8.30 16.56 10.13
N ALA A 201 -9.51 17.09 9.92
CA ALA A 201 -10.18 17.02 8.62
C ALA A 201 -9.35 17.68 7.51
N SER A 202 -8.65 18.78 7.80
CA SER A 202 -7.79 19.48 6.84
C SER A 202 -6.60 18.64 6.36
N ARG A 203 -6.17 17.67 7.15
CA ARG A 203 -5.06 16.74 6.85
C ARG A 203 -5.50 15.48 6.11
N LEU A 204 -6.81 15.35 5.79
CA LEU A 204 -7.36 14.21 5.10
C LEU A 204 -7.78 14.58 3.69
N GLN A 205 -7.17 13.93 2.70
CA GLN A 205 -7.52 14.03 1.28
C GLN A 205 -8.33 12.81 0.85
N ILE A 206 -9.32 13.01 -0.02
CA ILE A 206 -10.12 11.94 -0.62
C ILE A 206 -9.98 12.05 -2.13
N VAL A 207 -9.54 10.98 -2.74
CA VAL A 207 -9.42 10.82 -4.19
C VAL A 207 -10.42 9.77 -4.62
N ARG A 208 -11.29 10.14 -5.57
CA ARG A 208 -12.18 9.17 -6.20
C ARG A 208 -11.36 8.25 -7.09
N TRP A 209 -11.44 6.95 -6.85
CA TRP A 209 -10.67 5.96 -7.56
C TRP A 209 -11.61 5.02 -8.30
N PRO A 210 -11.71 5.16 -9.63
CA PRO A 210 -12.65 4.37 -10.43
C PRO A 210 -12.22 2.91 -10.51
N TRP A 211 -13.19 2.03 -10.62
CA TRP A 211 -13.07 0.59 -10.99
C TRP A 211 -14.21 0.19 -11.80
#